data_b1b02d237a60af5fcb4f8be43f2e2b8f
#
_entry.id   b1b02d237a60af5fcb4f8be43f2e2b8f
#
_cell.length_a   1.000
_cell.length_b   1.000
_cell.length_c   1.000
_cell.angle_alpha   90.00
_cell.angle_beta   90.00
_cell.angle_gamma   90.00
#
_symmetry.space_group_name_H-M   'P 1'
#
loop_
_entity.id
_entity.type
_entity.pdbx_description
1 polymer ?
#
loop_
_entity_poly.entity_id
_entity_poly.type
_entity_poly.pdbx_seq_one_letter_code
_entity_poly.pdbx_strand_id
1 'polypeptide(L)'
;MADAAPEAPAEGEVEPKKKKPILLILVIVLSVIVLVLSVMLGTLYFSGFFEKKSEAAAHEKVDELAQEAEKAKETPGGPTKVVKEAEATRFENTYLQIDKEFMTNITGSKKVMVVQIAIMTHYDNRVFDNVKKHEFAIRSAVLDVMRQSTEADIAKPDFRLDLAAKIKVVMNEMLMKYEEFGGIEDVFFTSFVMQ
;
A
#
# COMPACT_ATOMS: atom_id res chain seq x y z
N MET A 1 53.21 78.95 -20.66
CA MET A 1 51.98 79.56 -21.17
C MET A 1 50.90 78.56 -20.85
N ALA A 2 50.23 78.75 -19.78
CA ALA A 2 48.94 79.40 -19.62
C ALA A 2 47.84 78.37 -20.11
N ASP A 3 46.82 78.05 -19.51
CA ASP A 3 46.15 78.64 -18.38
C ASP A 3 44.84 77.80 -18.20
N ALA A 4 44.39 77.81 -17.01
CA ALA A 4 43.01 77.81 -16.55
C ALA A 4 42.24 76.51 -16.54
N ALA A 5 42.01 76.01 -15.34
CA ALA A 5 40.73 75.54 -14.88
C ALA A 5 39.67 76.65 -14.95
N PRO A 6 38.37 76.40 -14.99
CA PRO A 6 37.70 76.24 -13.72
C PRO A 6 36.45 75.26 -13.69
N GLU A 7 36.17 74.90 -12.46
CA GLU A 7 34.84 74.84 -11.82
C GLU A 7 33.77 73.81 -12.20
N ALA A 8 33.48 73.03 -11.20
CA ALA A 8 32.21 72.37 -10.98
C ALA A 8 31.03 73.34 -10.87
N PRO A 9 29.81 72.91 -11.09
CA PRO A 9 28.90 72.99 -10.00
C PRO A 9 27.91 71.77 -9.79
N ALA A 10 27.71 71.55 -8.55
CA ALA A 10 26.43 71.33 -7.87
C ALA A 10 25.65 70.01 -8.11
N GLU A 11 25.75 69.16 -7.16
CA GLU A 11 24.64 68.63 -6.35
C GLU A 11 23.25 68.62 -7.01
N GLY A 12 22.85 67.44 -7.40
CA GLY A 12 21.47 67.07 -7.58
C GLY A 12 21.10 66.01 -6.56
N GLU A 13 20.64 66.47 -5.44
CA GLU A 13 20.00 65.71 -4.37
C GLU A 13 18.80 64.93 -4.94
N VAL A 14 18.93 63.63 -5.15
CA VAL A 14 17.80 62.75 -5.51
C VAL A 14 17.12 62.34 -4.21
N GLU A 15 16.07 63.06 -3.86
CA GLU A 15 15.14 62.66 -2.79
C GLU A 15 14.67 61.20 -2.98
N PRO A 16 14.68 60.35 -1.95
CA PRO A 16 14.10 59.01 -2.04
C PRO A 16 12.58 59.15 -2.20
N LYS A 17 12.10 58.80 -3.36
CA LYS A 17 10.66 58.66 -3.62
C LYS A 17 10.05 57.74 -2.55
N LYS A 18 9.26 58.29 -1.64
CA LYS A 18 8.43 57.58 -0.66
C LYS A 18 7.58 56.58 -1.41
N LYS A 19 7.98 55.32 -1.40
CA LYS A 19 7.16 54.22 -1.89
C LYS A 19 5.89 54.20 -1.04
N LYS A 20 4.75 54.35 -1.71
CA LYS A 20 3.43 54.46 -1.11
C LYS A 20 3.19 53.28 -0.16
N PRO A 21 2.65 53.48 1.05
CA PRO A 21 2.44 52.43 2.07
C PRO A 21 1.42 51.37 1.63
N ILE A 22 0.87 51.49 0.44
CA ILE A 22 -0.12 50.57 -0.13
C ILE A 22 0.40 49.14 -0.21
N LEU A 23 1.67 48.91 -0.62
CA LEU A 23 2.25 47.59 -0.68
C LEU A 23 2.41 46.97 0.72
N LEU A 24 2.81 47.77 1.70
CA LEU A 24 2.97 47.35 3.08
C LEU A 24 1.61 47.02 3.72
N ILE A 25 0.58 47.82 3.44
CA ILE A 25 -0.79 47.56 3.88
C ILE A 25 -1.32 46.24 3.25
N LEU A 26 -1.04 46.02 1.95
CA LEU A 26 -1.46 44.81 1.24
C LEU A 26 -0.79 43.56 1.83
N VAL A 27 0.48 43.60 2.18
CA VAL A 27 1.20 42.52 2.85
C VAL A 27 0.63 42.23 4.23
N ILE A 28 0.31 43.29 5.00
CA ILE A 28 -0.28 43.13 6.34
C ILE A 28 -1.67 42.49 6.24
N VAL A 29 -2.52 42.96 5.31
CA VAL A 29 -3.87 42.39 5.11
C VAL A 29 -3.77 40.94 4.68
N LEU A 30 -2.86 40.60 3.76
CA LEU A 30 -2.64 39.21 3.32
C LEU A 30 -2.18 38.31 4.48
N SER A 31 -1.25 38.80 5.33
CA SER A 31 -0.76 38.04 6.48
C SER A 31 -1.86 37.79 7.51
N VAL A 32 -2.76 38.75 7.75
CA VAL A 32 -3.92 38.58 8.63
C VAL A 32 -4.90 37.55 8.07
N ILE A 33 -5.16 37.56 6.76
CA ILE A 33 -6.04 36.58 6.11
C ILE A 33 -5.46 35.17 6.26
N VAL A 34 -4.16 34.99 6.03
CA VAL A 34 -3.50 33.68 6.20
C VAL A 34 -3.56 33.21 7.66
N LEU A 35 -3.39 34.11 8.60
CA LEU A 35 -3.48 33.81 10.04
C LEU A 35 -4.90 33.36 10.43
N VAL A 36 -5.94 34.08 9.97
CA VAL A 36 -7.34 33.71 10.22
C VAL A 36 -7.68 32.37 9.60
N LEU A 37 -7.22 32.10 8.35
CA LEU A 37 -7.42 30.82 7.68
C LEU A 37 -6.71 29.68 8.42
N SER A 38 -5.51 29.90 8.94
CA SER A 38 -4.77 28.88 9.69
C SER A 38 -5.44 28.54 11.02
N VAL A 39 -5.98 29.53 11.72
CA VAL A 39 -6.76 29.32 12.95
C VAL A 39 -8.07 28.58 12.64
N MET A 40 -8.75 28.94 11.56
CA MET A 40 -10.01 28.30 11.16
C MET A 40 -9.80 26.84 10.75
N LEU A 41 -8.74 26.54 9.99
CA LEU A 41 -8.35 25.18 9.64
C LEU A 41 -7.89 24.37 10.88
N GLY A 42 -7.13 24.99 11.78
CA GLY A 42 -6.70 24.38 13.03
C GLY A 42 -7.87 24.02 13.96
N THR A 43 -8.86 24.91 14.09
CA THR A 43 -10.06 24.63 14.90
C THR A 43 -10.93 23.54 14.27
N LEU A 44 -11.06 23.49 12.94
CA LEU A 44 -11.77 22.42 12.23
C LEU A 44 -11.06 21.06 12.38
N TYR A 45 -9.73 21.06 12.36
CA TYR A 45 -8.94 19.85 12.57
C TYR A 45 -9.03 19.35 14.02
N PHE A 46 -8.96 20.27 15.01
CA PHE A 46 -9.01 19.91 16.45
C PHE A 46 -10.43 19.61 16.96
N SER A 47 -11.47 20.12 16.29
CA SER A 47 -12.87 19.87 16.68
C SER A 47 -13.43 18.54 16.18
N GLY A 48 -12.61 17.71 15.52
CA GLY A 48 -13.03 16.40 15.02
C GLY A 48 -14.12 16.46 13.93
N PHE A 49 -14.23 17.59 13.21
CA PHE A 49 -15.26 17.77 12.18
C PHE A 49 -15.19 16.73 11.08
N PHE A 50 -13.99 16.22 10.78
CA PHE A 50 -13.79 15.14 9.81
C PHE A 50 -14.20 13.78 10.35
N GLU A 51 -14.05 13.52 11.65
CA GLU A 51 -14.50 12.28 12.28
C GLU A 51 -16.03 12.22 12.38
N LYS A 52 -16.69 13.32 12.78
CA LYS A 52 -18.16 13.37 12.86
C LYS A 52 -18.86 13.18 11.51
N LYS A 53 -18.22 13.57 10.39
CA LYS A 53 -18.82 13.39 9.06
C LYS A 53 -18.72 11.95 8.57
N SER A 54 -17.70 11.19 9.02
CA SER A 54 -17.59 9.75 8.72
C SER A 54 -18.53 8.91 9.59
N GLU A 55 -18.75 9.31 10.85
CA GLU A 55 -19.71 8.63 11.74
C GLU A 55 -21.16 8.90 11.34
N ALA A 56 -21.52 10.14 10.96
CA ALA A 56 -22.88 10.44 10.51
C ALA A 56 -23.26 9.69 9.22
N ALA A 57 -22.32 9.56 8.28
CA ALA A 57 -22.56 8.78 7.06
C ALA A 57 -22.57 7.25 7.30
N ALA A 58 -21.91 6.79 8.35
CA ALA A 58 -21.94 5.38 8.77
C ALA A 58 -23.25 5.06 9.51
N HIS A 59 -23.75 5.96 10.37
CA HIS A 59 -25.02 5.77 11.05
C HIS A 59 -26.23 5.81 10.11
N GLU A 60 -26.23 6.69 9.11
CA GLU A 60 -27.32 6.77 8.13
C GLU A 60 -27.43 5.48 7.29
N LYS A 61 -26.29 4.87 6.93
CA LYS A 61 -26.28 3.57 6.25
C LYS A 61 -26.65 2.39 7.16
N VAL A 62 -26.33 2.47 8.44
CA VAL A 62 -26.70 1.44 9.41
C VAL A 62 -28.21 1.47 9.71
N ASP A 63 -28.81 2.66 9.79
CA ASP A 63 -30.27 2.81 10.02
C ASP A 63 -31.07 2.39 8.77
N GLU A 64 -30.56 2.66 7.56
CA GLU A 64 -31.19 2.21 6.31
C GLU A 64 -31.14 0.67 6.17
N LEU A 65 -30.01 0.05 6.51
CA LEU A 65 -29.84 -1.40 6.52
C LEU A 65 -30.65 -2.07 7.65
N ALA A 66 -30.83 -1.41 8.80
CA ALA A 66 -31.66 -1.91 9.89
C ALA A 66 -33.15 -1.92 9.52
N GLN A 67 -33.62 -0.89 8.80
CA GLN A 67 -35.00 -0.83 8.31
C GLN A 67 -35.28 -1.85 7.19
N GLU A 68 -34.28 -2.14 6.33
CA GLU A 68 -34.38 -3.18 5.33
C GLU A 68 -34.38 -4.59 5.97
N ALA A 69 -33.61 -4.79 7.04
CA ALA A 69 -33.57 -6.04 7.80
C ALA A 69 -34.86 -6.30 8.59
N GLU A 70 -35.54 -5.25 9.07
CA GLU A 70 -36.84 -5.38 9.75
C GLU A 70 -37.98 -5.73 8.76
N LYS A 71 -37.95 -5.17 7.55
CA LYS A 71 -38.90 -5.55 6.47
C LYS A 71 -38.71 -6.97 5.95
N ALA A 72 -37.48 -7.53 6.07
CA ALA A 72 -37.18 -8.91 5.66
C ALA A 72 -37.61 -9.96 6.70
N LYS A 73 -38.01 -9.55 7.91
CA LYS A 73 -38.44 -10.48 8.98
C LYS A 73 -39.92 -10.89 8.92
N GLU A 74 -40.71 -10.31 8.02
CA GLU A 74 -42.14 -10.63 7.92
C GLU A 74 -42.49 -11.72 6.90
N THR A 75 -41.52 -12.50 6.41
CA THR A 75 -41.81 -13.66 5.57
C THR A 75 -41.41 -14.96 6.29
N PRO A 76 -42.36 -15.81 6.71
CA PRO A 76 -42.01 -17.06 7.37
C PRO A 76 -41.52 -18.10 6.36
N GLY A 77 -40.26 -18.56 6.47
CA GLY A 77 -39.83 -19.83 5.89
C GLY A 77 -38.76 -19.79 4.80
N GLY A 78 -37.69 -18.98 4.97
CA GLY A 78 -36.48 -19.11 4.13
C GLY A 78 -35.21 -19.22 4.97
N PRO A 79 -34.13 -19.89 4.48
CA PRO A 79 -32.87 -19.97 5.22
C PRO A 79 -32.30 -18.57 5.40
N THR A 80 -32.09 -18.18 6.66
CA THR A 80 -31.54 -16.90 7.08
C THR A 80 -30.10 -16.80 6.53
N LYS A 81 -29.86 -15.93 5.53
CA LYS A 81 -28.50 -15.52 5.18
C LYS A 81 -27.91 -14.77 6.38
N VAL A 82 -26.98 -15.40 7.06
CA VAL A 82 -26.15 -14.72 8.04
C VAL A 82 -25.37 -13.65 7.28
N VAL A 83 -25.74 -12.39 7.49
CA VAL A 83 -24.94 -11.24 7.02
C VAL A 83 -23.65 -11.27 7.84
N LYS A 84 -22.59 -11.80 7.26
CA LYS A 84 -21.25 -11.68 7.82
C LYS A 84 -20.91 -10.20 7.85
N GLU A 85 -20.68 -9.66 9.03
CA GLU A 85 -20.22 -8.27 9.21
C GLU A 85 -18.98 -8.04 8.36
N ALA A 86 -18.95 -6.91 7.66
CA ALA A 86 -17.87 -6.55 6.73
C ALA A 86 -16.47 -6.45 7.40
N GLU A 87 -16.41 -6.38 8.72
CA GLU A 87 -15.16 -6.40 9.48
C GLU A 87 -14.58 -7.81 9.65
N ALA A 88 -15.40 -8.87 9.66
CA ALA A 88 -14.92 -10.27 9.81
C ALA A 88 -14.21 -10.75 8.52
N THR A 89 -14.55 -10.23 7.35
CA THR A 89 -13.91 -10.61 6.09
C THR A 89 -12.49 -10.07 5.93
N ARG A 90 -12.09 -9.10 6.75
CA ARG A 90 -10.79 -8.44 6.67
C ARG A 90 -9.63 -9.33 7.11
N PHE A 91 -9.92 -10.42 7.84
CA PHE A 91 -8.94 -11.38 8.38
C PHE A 91 -9.24 -12.82 7.95
N GLU A 92 -10.09 -13.02 6.94
CA GLU A 92 -10.37 -14.36 6.43
C GLU A 92 -9.19 -14.86 5.60
N ASN A 93 -8.66 -16.04 5.96
CA ASN A 93 -7.60 -16.69 5.20
C ASN A 93 -8.14 -17.10 3.84
N THR A 94 -7.55 -16.55 2.80
CA THR A 94 -7.89 -16.89 1.43
C THR A 94 -6.71 -17.63 0.79
N TYR A 95 -7.00 -18.64 -0.01
CA TYR A 95 -5.98 -19.51 -0.61
C TYR A 95 -6.05 -19.46 -2.13
N LEU A 96 -4.88 -19.45 -2.78
CA LEU A 96 -4.75 -19.63 -4.21
C LEU A 96 -3.76 -20.75 -4.49
N GLN A 97 -4.20 -21.76 -5.24
CA GLN A 97 -3.29 -22.76 -5.80
C GLN A 97 -2.69 -22.23 -7.11
N ILE A 98 -1.37 -22.38 -7.26
CA ILE A 98 -0.67 -22.05 -8.50
C ILE A 98 -0.85 -23.21 -9.48
N ASP A 99 -1.37 -22.91 -10.66
CA ASP A 99 -1.92 -23.91 -11.60
C ASP A 99 -0.88 -24.93 -12.11
N LYS A 100 0.37 -24.55 -12.24
CA LYS A 100 1.43 -25.39 -12.82
C LYS A 100 2.39 -25.88 -11.75
N GLU A 101 2.79 -27.13 -11.86
CA GLU A 101 3.87 -27.71 -11.04
C GLU A 101 5.19 -27.00 -11.28
N PHE A 102 6.01 -26.94 -10.24
CA PHE A 102 7.40 -26.51 -10.29
C PHE A 102 8.29 -27.74 -10.35
N MET A 103 9.09 -27.83 -11.39
CA MET A 103 10.01 -28.97 -11.59
C MET A 103 11.43 -28.45 -11.76
N THR A 104 12.37 -28.98 -10.97
CA THR A 104 13.78 -28.62 -11.05
C THR A 104 14.70 -29.76 -10.62
N ASN A 105 15.92 -29.75 -11.12
CA ASN A 105 16.96 -30.65 -10.64
C ASN A 105 17.54 -30.13 -9.32
N ILE A 106 17.93 -31.04 -8.46
CA ILE A 106 18.60 -30.76 -7.19
C ILE A 106 20.10 -30.58 -7.46
N THR A 107 20.70 -29.56 -6.85
CA THR A 107 22.15 -29.30 -7.02
C THR A 107 22.99 -30.45 -6.52
N GLY A 108 23.89 -30.92 -7.40
CA GLY A 108 24.80 -32.03 -7.09
C GLY A 108 24.15 -33.41 -7.11
N SER A 109 22.90 -33.54 -7.61
CA SER A 109 22.17 -34.79 -7.68
C SER A 109 21.56 -35.03 -9.06
N LYS A 110 21.22 -36.30 -9.36
CA LYS A 110 20.42 -36.66 -10.54
C LYS A 110 18.91 -36.62 -10.25
N LYS A 111 18.54 -36.34 -9.01
CA LYS A 111 17.14 -36.30 -8.58
C LYS A 111 16.44 -35.05 -9.07
N VAL A 112 15.19 -35.21 -9.38
CA VAL A 112 14.26 -34.12 -9.77
C VAL A 112 13.27 -33.90 -8.64
N MET A 113 13.08 -32.63 -8.26
CA MET A 113 12.07 -32.20 -7.32
C MET A 113 10.87 -31.65 -8.11
N VAL A 114 9.69 -32.17 -7.83
CA VAL A 114 8.41 -31.71 -8.39
C VAL A 114 7.50 -31.29 -7.24
N VAL A 115 7.05 -30.04 -7.25
CA VAL A 115 6.17 -29.52 -6.20
C VAL A 115 4.99 -28.76 -6.79
N GLN A 116 3.85 -28.85 -6.11
CA GLN A 116 2.71 -27.95 -6.30
C GLN A 116 2.60 -27.03 -5.09
N ILE A 117 2.30 -25.77 -5.35
CA ILE A 117 2.31 -24.70 -4.34
C ILE A 117 0.93 -24.06 -4.26
N ALA A 118 0.43 -23.91 -3.03
CA ALA A 118 -0.66 -23.01 -2.70
C ALA A 118 -0.14 -21.87 -1.82
N ILE A 119 -0.65 -20.69 -2.02
CA ILE A 119 -0.33 -19.49 -1.22
C ILE A 119 -1.55 -19.07 -0.42
N MET A 120 -1.32 -18.43 0.71
CA MET A 120 -2.34 -17.88 1.58
C MET A 120 -2.10 -16.39 1.81
N THR A 121 -3.19 -15.64 1.87
CA THR A 121 -3.18 -14.23 2.26
C THR A 121 -4.37 -13.92 3.15
N HIS A 122 -4.22 -12.89 4.01
CA HIS A 122 -5.31 -12.24 4.74
C HIS A 122 -5.84 -11.00 4.02
N TYR A 123 -5.16 -10.58 2.96
CA TYR A 123 -5.52 -9.41 2.18
C TYR A 123 -6.59 -9.74 1.13
N ASP A 124 -6.99 -8.74 0.38
CA ASP A 124 -7.96 -8.87 -0.69
C ASP A 124 -7.41 -9.64 -1.92
N ASN A 125 -8.29 -9.95 -2.87
CA ASN A 125 -7.95 -10.71 -4.07
C ASN A 125 -6.89 -10.05 -4.96
N ARG A 126 -6.56 -8.77 -4.75
CA ARG A 126 -5.50 -8.08 -5.51
C ARG A 126 -4.14 -8.76 -5.38
N VAL A 127 -3.85 -9.37 -4.21
CA VAL A 127 -2.61 -10.14 -4.04
C VAL A 127 -2.56 -11.31 -5.03
N PHE A 128 -3.66 -12.03 -5.20
CA PHE A 128 -3.74 -13.15 -6.15
C PHE A 128 -3.69 -12.70 -7.61
N ASP A 129 -4.33 -11.57 -7.92
CA ASP A 129 -4.27 -10.99 -9.27
C ASP A 129 -2.84 -10.54 -9.61
N ASN A 130 -2.12 -9.96 -8.65
CA ASN A 130 -0.73 -9.59 -8.80
C ASN A 130 0.18 -10.82 -8.96
N VAL A 131 -0.06 -11.90 -8.21
CA VAL A 131 0.67 -13.17 -8.39
C VAL A 131 0.45 -13.74 -9.79
N LYS A 132 -0.79 -13.74 -10.30
CA LYS A 132 -1.10 -14.18 -11.66
C LYS A 132 -0.47 -13.28 -12.73
N LYS A 133 -0.54 -11.97 -12.54
CA LYS A 133 0.05 -10.97 -13.44
C LYS A 133 1.56 -11.16 -13.61
N HIS A 134 2.25 -11.49 -12.51
CA HIS A 134 3.70 -11.68 -12.48
C HIS A 134 4.12 -13.17 -12.41
N GLU A 135 3.23 -14.09 -12.81
CA GLU A 135 3.45 -15.55 -12.72
C GLU A 135 4.81 -15.98 -13.23
N PHE A 136 5.23 -15.49 -14.40
CA PHE A 136 6.50 -15.90 -15.01
C PHE A 136 7.73 -15.48 -14.19
N ALA A 137 7.71 -14.25 -13.65
CA ALA A 137 8.81 -13.75 -12.82
C ALA A 137 8.87 -14.50 -11.48
N ILE A 138 7.72 -14.68 -10.84
CA ILE A 138 7.58 -15.44 -9.60
C ILE A 138 8.02 -16.88 -9.81
N ARG A 139 7.58 -17.53 -10.90
CA ARG A 139 7.96 -18.90 -11.24
C ARG A 139 9.48 -19.06 -11.40
N SER A 140 10.12 -18.13 -12.11
CA SER A 140 11.57 -18.14 -12.27
C SER A 140 12.29 -18.05 -10.92
N ALA A 141 11.88 -17.11 -10.07
CA ALA A 141 12.48 -16.90 -8.76
C ALA A 141 12.28 -18.10 -7.81
N VAL A 142 11.10 -18.72 -7.83
CA VAL A 142 10.81 -19.93 -7.05
C VAL A 142 11.67 -21.11 -7.53
N LEU A 143 11.80 -21.32 -8.83
CA LEU A 143 12.66 -22.38 -9.40
C LEU A 143 14.14 -22.17 -9.03
N ASP A 144 14.62 -20.92 -9.00
CA ASP A 144 15.99 -20.60 -8.58
C ASP A 144 16.23 -20.95 -7.11
N VAL A 145 15.27 -20.67 -6.21
CA VAL A 145 15.34 -21.07 -4.80
C VAL A 145 15.32 -22.59 -4.65
N MET A 146 14.43 -23.27 -5.35
CA MET A 146 14.34 -24.73 -5.30
C MET A 146 15.62 -25.40 -5.80
N ARG A 147 16.21 -24.91 -6.88
CA ARG A 147 17.46 -25.44 -7.47
C ARG A 147 18.66 -25.34 -6.54
N GLN A 148 18.67 -24.37 -5.61
CA GLN A 148 19.76 -24.23 -4.63
C GLN A 148 19.77 -25.33 -3.55
N SER A 149 18.69 -26.11 -3.45
CA SER A 149 18.60 -27.21 -2.49
C SER A 149 19.59 -28.31 -2.82
N THR A 150 20.23 -28.87 -1.79
CA THR A 150 21.17 -30.00 -1.89
C THR A 150 20.55 -31.26 -1.31
N GLU A 151 21.15 -32.44 -1.60
CA GLU A 151 20.71 -33.70 -0.97
C GLU A 151 20.83 -33.66 0.56
N ALA A 152 21.83 -32.97 1.10
CA ALA A 152 22.00 -32.80 2.54
C ALA A 152 20.89 -31.94 3.16
N ASP A 153 20.36 -30.96 2.43
CA ASP A 153 19.24 -30.15 2.89
C ASP A 153 17.93 -30.97 2.92
N ILE A 154 17.71 -31.76 1.88
CA ILE A 154 16.53 -32.62 1.73
C ILE A 154 16.42 -33.67 2.84
N ALA A 155 17.58 -34.16 3.34
CA ALA A 155 17.63 -35.12 4.42
C ALA A 155 17.20 -34.54 5.78
N LYS A 156 17.08 -33.23 5.92
CA LYS A 156 16.65 -32.56 7.15
C LYS A 156 15.14 -32.71 7.34
N PRO A 157 14.65 -32.98 8.56
CA PRO A 157 13.22 -33.12 8.81
C PRO A 157 12.42 -31.85 8.52
N ASP A 158 13.03 -30.67 8.74
CA ASP A 158 12.40 -29.36 8.56
C ASP A 158 12.58 -28.79 7.16
N PHE A 159 13.20 -29.51 6.24
CA PHE A 159 13.51 -29.04 4.89
C PHE A 159 12.31 -28.43 4.17
N ARG A 160 11.14 -29.04 4.26
CA ARG A 160 9.92 -28.55 3.60
C ARG A 160 9.47 -27.21 4.17
N LEU A 161 9.58 -27.01 5.47
CA LEU A 161 9.23 -25.75 6.14
C LEU A 161 10.23 -24.65 5.76
N ASP A 162 11.50 -24.96 5.79
CA ASP A 162 12.57 -24.03 5.37
C ASP A 162 12.42 -23.61 3.91
N LEU A 163 12.11 -24.55 3.03
CA LEU A 163 11.91 -24.29 1.62
C LEU A 163 10.66 -23.42 1.40
N ALA A 164 9.56 -23.70 2.07
CA ALA A 164 8.34 -22.89 2.00
C ALA A 164 8.60 -21.44 2.47
N ALA A 165 9.35 -21.28 3.57
CA ALA A 165 9.72 -19.97 4.09
C ALA A 165 10.59 -19.17 3.08
N LYS A 166 11.58 -19.82 2.45
CA LYS A 166 12.41 -19.18 1.40
C LYS A 166 11.58 -18.79 0.17
N ILE A 167 10.67 -19.65 -0.26
CA ILE A 167 9.77 -19.38 -1.38
C ILE A 167 8.87 -18.19 -1.05
N LYS A 168 8.30 -18.13 0.15
CA LYS A 168 7.50 -16.98 0.61
C LYS A 168 8.27 -15.67 0.50
N VAL A 169 9.51 -15.63 0.99
CA VAL A 169 10.36 -14.43 0.94
C VAL A 169 10.55 -13.98 -0.50
N VAL A 170 10.98 -14.87 -1.37
CA VAL A 170 11.29 -14.54 -2.77
C VAL A 170 10.04 -14.12 -3.55
N MET A 171 8.88 -14.73 -3.30
CA MET A 171 7.63 -14.33 -3.93
C MET A 171 7.21 -12.92 -3.49
N ASN A 172 7.33 -12.60 -2.20
CA ASN A 172 7.05 -11.26 -1.68
C ASN A 172 8.05 -10.22 -2.22
N GLU A 173 9.33 -10.56 -2.37
CA GLU A 173 10.33 -9.69 -3.00
C GLU A 173 9.98 -9.36 -4.45
N MET A 174 9.50 -10.34 -5.21
CA MET A 174 9.03 -10.11 -6.59
C MET A 174 7.79 -9.20 -6.62
N LEU A 175 6.83 -9.42 -5.74
CA LEU A 175 5.64 -8.57 -5.63
C LEU A 175 6.01 -7.15 -5.17
N MET A 176 6.89 -7.00 -4.18
CA MET A 176 7.41 -5.69 -3.75
C MET A 176 8.11 -4.94 -4.88
N LYS A 177 8.86 -5.65 -5.71
CA LYS A 177 9.59 -5.05 -6.83
C LYS A 177 8.67 -4.51 -7.92
N TYR A 178 7.55 -5.16 -8.20
CA TYR A 178 6.68 -4.83 -9.33
C TYR A 178 5.39 -4.10 -8.93
N GLU A 179 4.91 -4.32 -7.72
CA GLU A 179 3.62 -3.80 -7.23
C GLU A 179 3.76 -3.01 -5.92
N GLU A 180 4.99 -2.80 -5.43
CA GLU A 180 5.30 -2.09 -4.17
C GLU A 180 4.65 -2.70 -2.92
N PHE A 181 4.05 -3.89 -3.05
CA PHE A 181 3.36 -4.60 -1.98
C PHE A 181 3.47 -6.12 -2.17
N GLY A 182 3.84 -6.85 -1.10
CA GLY A 182 3.89 -8.31 -1.10
C GLY A 182 2.53 -8.94 -0.81
N GLY A 183 2.28 -9.28 0.43
CA GLY A 183 0.97 -9.75 0.93
C GLY A 183 0.79 -11.26 0.95
N ILE A 184 1.80 -12.05 0.59
CA ILE A 184 1.79 -13.50 0.79
C ILE A 184 2.18 -13.81 2.24
N GLU A 185 1.24 -14.36 3.01
CA GLU A 185 1.41 -14.67 4.42
C GLU A 185 1.98 -16.06 4.64
N ASP A 186 1.60 -17.03 3.79
CA ASP A 186 2.12 -18.38 3.88
C ASP A 186 2.17 -19.10 2.53
N VAL A 187 3.05 -20.12 2.47
CA VAL A 187 3.26 -20.98 1.30
C VAL A 187 3.14 -22.43 1.73
N PHE A 188 2.30 -23.19 1.03
CA PHE A 188 2.04 -24.61 1.30
C PHE A 188 2.38 -25.47 0.11
N PHE A 189 3.01 -26.62 0.35
CA PHE A 189 3.17 -27.63 -0.68
C PHE A 189 1.94 -28.56 -0.66
N THR A 190 1.14 -28.50 -1.71
CA THR A 190 -0.03 -29.38 -1.92
C THR A 190 0.40 -30.74 -2.50
N SER A 191 1.54 -30.75 -3.23
CA SER A 191 2.23 -31.97 -3.65
C SER A 191 3.73 -31.75 -3.54
N PHE A 192 4.44 -32.80 -3.12
CA PHE A 192 5.91 -32.78 -2.99
C PHE A 192 6.46 -34.18 -3.34
N VAL A 193 7.08 -34.30 -4.50
CA VAL A 193 7.63 -35.55 -5.05
C VAL A 193 9.09 -35.37 -5.41
N MET A 194 9.90 -36.36 -5.10
CA MET A 194 11.28 -36.47 -5.55
C MET A 194 11.50 -37.79 -6.30
N GLN A 195 12.10 -37.69 -7.47
CA GLN A 195 12.38 -38.82 -8.36
C GLN A 195 13.85 -38.88 -8.71
#